data_8070be5cfd8aa37e5eccd4b67cb7fb74
#
_entry.id   8070be5cfd8aa37e5eccd4b67cb7fb74
#
_cell.length_a   1.000
_cell.length_b   1.000
_cell.length_c   1.000
_cell.angle_alpha   90.00
_cell.angle_beta   90.00
_cell.angle_gamma   90.00
#
_symmetry.space_group_name_H-M   'P 1'
#
loop_
_entity.id
_entity.type
_entity.pdbx_description
1 polymer ?
#
loop_
_entity_poly.entity_id
_entity_poly.type
_entity_poly.pdbx_seq_one_letter_code
_entity_poly.pdbx_strand_id
1 'polypeptide(L)'
;MIAMTCVATSGVAQDKLASMAPVDKKMRAIDSLSIARLLQHEEAALAPASALYPEWNNVYTTHYGVEIPEEYKIDLRGFHMPTESRLVTSHFGYRKTFHRNHYGTDIKCYVGDTIRAAFSGKIRIVAYEGKGYGRYVIIRHSNGLETLYGHMSKQLVKQDQMVRAGEPIGLGGNTGRSTGAHLHFETRFLGKFIDPEKLFNFEMQDVKGDCYIYRANGSGVLMNGNSVLAASETAPEEVAEADKQEESRNFQQQKIAAQKAKPRTSIHKVKAGDTLSSIAKKYKTSVKELCRQNRITEKSTLRVGQILKHS
;
A
#
# COMPACT_ATOMS: atom_id res chain seq x y z
N MET A 1 29.04 80.68 21.24
CA MET A 1 27.91 79.80 20.84
C MET A 1 28.34 78.99 19.65
N ILE A 2 28.63 77.73 19.87
CA ILE A 2 29.12 76.78 18.84
C ILE A 2 27.92 76.00 18.44
N ALA A 3 27.49 76.04 17.16
CA ALA A 3 26.44 75.26 16.61
C ALA A 3 27.02 73.90 16.08
N MET A 4 26.56 72.85 16.68
CA MET A 4 26.94 71.46 16.33
C MET A 4 26.00 70.96 15.23
N THR A 5 26.50 70.79 14.02
CA THR A 5 25.77 70.20 12.88
C THR A 5 25.84 68.67 12.98
N CYS A 6 24.73 68.07 13.19
CA CYS A 6 24.57 66.61 13.17
C CYS A 6 24.38 66.17 11.69
N VAL A 7 25.37 65.47 11.12
CA VAL A 7 25.28 64.87 9.78
C VAL A 7 24.70 63.47 9.91
N ALA A 8 23.52 63.27 9.38
CA ALA A 8 22.88 61.97 9.33
C ALA A 8 23.50 61.07 8.26
N THR A 9 24.15 60.00 8.71
CA THR A 9 24.67 58.93 7.85
C THR A 9 23.63 57.82 7.72
N SER A 10 22.54 58.05 6.97
CA SER A 10 21.49 57.03 6.74
C SER A 10 21.41 56.52 5.28
N GLY A 11 22.37 56.89 4.43
CA GLY A 11 22.32 56.52 3.00
C GLY A 11 22.99 55.19 2.61
N VAL A 12 23.94 54.69 3.42
CA VAL A 12 24.76 53.52 3.00
C VAL A 12 24.15 52.17 3.36
N ALA A 13 23.22 52.13 4.29
CA ALA A 13 22.58 50.86 4.67
C ALA A 13 21.46 50.43 3.71
N GLN A 14 20.79 51.39 3.04
CA GLN A 14 19.70 51.09 2.11
C GLN A 14 20.21 50.56 0.77
N ASP A 15 21.35 51.03 0.26
CA ASP A 15 21.91 50.54 -0.99
C ASP A 15 22.47 49.12 -0.93
N LYS A 16 22.97 48.67 0.24
CA LYS A 16 23.39 47.29 0.43
C LYS A 16 22.21 46.30 0.49
N LEU A 17 21.08 46.71 1.04
CA LEU A 17 19.87 45.90 1.02
C LEU A 17 19.23 45.79 -0.38
N ALA A 18 19.31 46.86 -1.18
CA ALA A 18 18.79 46.82 -2.56
C ALA A 18 19.64 45.94 -3.49
N SER A 19 20.95 45.82 -3.28
CA SER A 19 21.83 44.97 -4.09
C SER A 19 21.73 43.48 -3.73
N MET A 20 21.25 43.12 -2.56
CA MET A 20 21.00 41.72 -2.14
C MET A 20 19.64 41.16 -2.59
N ALA A 21 18.70 42.04 -2.96
CA ALA A 21 17.34 41.64 -3.37
C ALA A 21 17.27 40.65 -4.55
N PRO A 22 18.13 40.68 -5.59
CA PRO A 22 18.12 39.68 -6.67
C PRO A 22 18.60 38.31 -6.23
N VAL A 23 19.56 38.24 -5.29
CA VAL A 23 20.12 37.01 -4.78
C VAL A 23 19.12 36.33 -3.85
N ASP A 24 18.47 37.09 -2.97
CA ASP A 24 17.41 36.62 -2.07
C ASP A 24 16.19 36.06 -2.84
N LYS A 25 15.77 36.72 -3.94
CA LYS A 25 14.68 36.19 -4.79
C LYS A 25 15.05 34.87 -5.44
N LYS A 26 16.30 34.72 -5.89
CA LYS A 26 16.78 33.48 -6.54
C LYS A 26 16.96 32.37 -5.51
N MET A 27 17.45 32.65 -4.33
CA MET A 27 17.54 31.68 -3.22
C MET A 27 16.16 31.28 -2.69
N ARG A 28 15.23 32.22 -2.52
CA ARG A 28 13.83 31.91 -2.13
C ARG A 28 13.12 31.06 -3.19
N ALA A 29 13.38 31.27 -4.48
CA ALA A 29 12.83 30.46 -5.55
C ALA A 29 13.43 29.03 -5.57
N ILE A 30 14.73 28.89 -5.26
CA ILE A 30 15.40 27.59 -5.14
C ILE A 30 14.86 26.85 -3.92
N ASP A 31 14.74 27.52 -2.78
CA ASP A 31 14.15 26.93 -1.56
C ASP A 31 12.70 26.51 -1.75
N SER A 32 11.90 27.34 -2.43
CA SER A 32 10.50 27.03 -2.71
C SER A 32 10.35 25.79 -3.60
N LEU A 33 11.20 25.63 -4.62
CA LEU A 33 11.20 24.45 -5.48
C LEU A 33 11.71 23.20 -4.74
N SER A 34 12.70 23.36 -3.90
CA SER A 34 13.23 22.27 -3.06
C SER A 34 12.20 21.83 -2.02
N ILE A 35 11.53 22.78 -1.36
CA ILE A 35 10.44 22.52 -0.42
C ILE A 35 9.26 21.87 -1.16
N ALA A 36 8.86 22.36 -2.33
CA ALA A 36 7.78 21.75 -3.10
C ALA A 36 8.11 20.31 -3.51
N ARG A 37 9.36 20.01 -3.89
CA ARG A 37 9.80 18.63 -4.20
C ARG A 37 9.79 17.74 -2.96
N LEU A 38 10.22 18.27 -1.81
CA LEU A 38 10.16 17.53 -0.54
C LEU A 38 8.72 17.25 -0.13
N LEU A 39 7.82 18.24 -0.22
CA LEU A 39 6.40 18.05 0.07
C LEU A 39 5.75 17.04 -0.88
N GLN A 40 6.02 17.12 -2.17
CA GLN A 40 5.56 16.11 -3.14
C GLN A 40 6.09 14.71 -2.83
N HIS A 41 7.34 14.61 -2.39
CA HIS A 41 7.93 13.33 -1.99
C HIS A 41 7.29 12.80 -0.70
N GLU A 42 7.00 13.67 0.27
CA GLU A 42 6.29 13.29 1.50
C GLU A 42 4.83 12.91 1.22
N GLU A 43 4.12 13.65 0.36
CA GLU A 43 2.76 13.31 -0.06
C GLU A 43 2.72 11.96 -0.79
N ALA A 44 3.65 11.73 -1.73
CA ALA A 44 3.77 10.46 -2.43
C ALA A 44 4.12 9.31 -1.46
N ALA A 45 4.89 9.58 -0.41
CA ALA A 45 5.21 8.62 0.64
C ALA A 45 3.99 8.35 1.54
N LEU A 46 3.18 9.37 1.83
CA LEU A 46 1.96 9.22 2.62
C LEU A 46 0.89 8.43 1.88
N ALA A 47 0.66 8.74 0.61
CA ALA A 47 -0.36 8.10 -0.21
C ALA A 47 0.08 8.00 -1.69
N PRO A 48 0.83 6.95 -2.08
CA PRO A 48 1.20 6.73 -3.48
C PRO A 48 -0.03 6.70 -4.39
N ALA A 49 0.07 7.39 -5.54
CA ALA A 49 -1.00 7.53 -6.53
C ALA A 49 -2.33 8.10 -5.95
N SER A 50 -2.23 9.10 -5.05
CA SER A 50 -3.39 9.72 -4.39
C SER A 50 -4.42 10.31 -5.36
N ALA A 51 -4.01 10.75 -6.54
CA ALA A 51 -4.91 11.21 -7.60
C ALA A 51 -5.84 10.10 -8.12
N LEU A 52 -5.42 8.84 -8.06
CA LEU A 52 -6.20 7.66 -8.47
C LEU A 52 -6.92 7.02 -7.29
N TYR A 53 -6.31 7.05 -6.11
CA TYR A 53 -6.79 6.41 -4.89
C TYR A 53 -6.99 7.46 -3.80
N PRO A 54 -8.15 8.13 -3.74
CA PRO A 54 -8.38 9.25 -2.83
C PRO A 54 -8.27 8.85 -1.35
N GLU A 55 -8.48 7.56 -1.04
CA GLU A 55 -8.38 7.05 0.31
C GLU A 55 -7.25 6.03 0.47
N TRP A 56 -6.47 6.18 1.53
CA TRP A 56 -5.51 5.17 1.96
C TRP A 56 -6.20 4.11 2.81
N ASN A 57 -6.47 2.95 2.23
CA ASN A 57 -7.20 1.86 2.88
C ASN A 57 -6.31 0.64 3.08
N ASN A 58 -6.17 0.20 4.33
CA ASN A 58 -5.35 -0.94 4.75
C ASN A 58 -6.17 -2.20 5.03
N VAL A 59 -7.47 -2.20 4.73
CA VAL A 59 -8.40 -3.28 5.09
C VAL A 59 -8.84 -4.07 3.86
N TYR A 60 -9.29 -3.38 2.82
CA TYR A 60 -9.83 -4.04 1.63
C TYR A 60 -8.74 -4.33 0.61
N THR A 61 -8.75 -5.53 0.05
CA THR A 61 -7.75 -5.95 -0.94
C THR A 61 -8.05 -5.43 -2.35
N THR A 62 -9.31 -5.24 -2.73
CA THR A 62 -9.72 -4.92 -4.11
C THR A 62 -10.72 -3.78 -4.27
N HIS A 63 -11.46 -3.37 -3.23
CA HIS A 63 -12.57 -2.40 -3.38
C HIS A 63 -12.14 -0.99 -2.96
N TYR A 64 -12.21 -0.04 -3.89
CA TYR A 64 -11.78 1.35 -3.66
C TYR A 64 -12.90 2.38 -3.81
N GLY A 65 -14.07 2.00 -4.37
CA GLY A 65 -15.20 2.90 -4.58
C GLY A 65 -14.91 4.07 -5.52
N VAL A 66 -13.95 3.90 -6.44
CA VAL A 66 -13.53 4.93 -7.40
C VAL A 66 -13.93 4.54 -8.81
N GLU A 67 -14.19 5.54 -9.64
CA GLU A 67 -14.41 5.33 -11.06
C GLU A 67 -13.08 4.98 -11.76
N ILE A 68 -13.14 3.99 -12.63
CA ILE A 68 -11.99 3.58 -13.43
C ILE A 68 -11.92 4.51 -14.63
N PRO A 69 -10.76 5.18 -14.88
CA PRO A 69 -10.62 6.03 -16.04
C PRO A 69 -10.73 5.21 -17.33
N GLU A 70 -11.30 5.81 -18.39
CA GLU A 70 -11.43 5.15 -19.69
C GLU A 70 -10.09 4.66 -20.23
N GLU A 71 -9.04 5.46 -20.04
CA GLU A 71 -7.67 5.11 -20.39
C GLU A 71 -6.69 5.68 -19.35
N TYR A 72 -5.66 4.91 -19.00
CA TYR A 72 -4.59 5.34 -18.09
C TYR A 72 -3.24 4.75 -18.50
N LYS A 73 -2.21 5.61 -18.55
CA LYS A 73 -0.84 5.20 -18.85
C LYS A 73 -0.09 4.80 -17.59
N ILE A 74 0.20 3.53 -17.47
CA ILE A 74 0.98 2.95 -16.36
C ILE A 74 2.45 2.87 -16.78
N ASP A 75 3.33 3.58 -16.10
CA ASP A 75 4.78 3.51 -16.33
C ASP A 75 5.33 2.23 -15.70
N LEU A 76 6.01 1.40 -16.49
CA LEU A 76 6.61 0.14 -16.05
C LEU A 76 8.12 0.24 -15.80
N ARG A 77 8.73 1.39 -16.06
CA ARG A 77 10.17 1.58 -15.82
C ARG A 77 10.49 1.53 -14.34
N GLY A 78 11.66 1.02 -14.02
CA GLY A 78 12.08 0.81 -12.63
C GLY A 78 11.52 -0.47 -12.02
N PHE A 79 11.03 -1.40 -12.83
CA PHE A 79 10.66 -2.74 -12.43
C PHE A 79 11.86 -3.52 -11.90
N HIS A 80 11.61 -4.33 -10.88
CA HIS A 80 12.55 -5.33 -10.39
C HIS A 80 11.82 -6.67 -10.26
N MET A 81 12.43 -7.74 -10.75
CA MET A 81 11.83 -9.07 -10.64
C MET A 81 11.62 -9.45 -9.17
N PRO A 82 10.40 -9.89 -8.76
CA PRO A 82 10.09 -10.19 -7.36
C PRO A 82 10.79 -11.43 -6.81
N THR A 83 11.32 -12.30 -7.66
CA THR A 83 12.08 -13.51 -7.28
C THR A 83 13.18 -13.78 -8.30
N GLU A 84 14.24 -14.48 -7.91
CA GLU A 84 15.32 -14.88 -8.82
C GLU A 84 14.90 -15.97 -9.81
N SER A 85 13.83 -16.69 -9.51
CA SER A 85 13.30 -17.74 -10.37
C SER A 85 12.63 -17.16 -11.62
N ARG A 86 12.83 -17.84 -12.76
CA ARG A 86 12.25 -17.50 -14.07
C ARG A 86 11.09 -18.42 -14.44
N LEU A 87 10.87 -19.47 -13.64
CA LEU A 87 9.92 -20.53 -13.97
C LEU A 87 8.51 -20.16 -13.49
N VAL A 88 7.62 -19.88 -14.43
CA VAL A 88 6.19 -19.77 -14.20
C VAL A 88 5.60 -21.19 -14.08
N THR A 89 4.93 -21.47 -12.97
CA THR A 89 4.31 -22.78 -12.68
C THR A 89 2.81 -22.78 -12.93
N SER A 90 2.17 -21.61 -12.93
CA SER A 90 0.77 -21.46 -13.28
C SER A 90 0.45 -20.04 -13.73
N HIS A 91 -0.28 -19.96 -14.85
CA HIS A 91 -0.63 -18.72 -15.52
C HIS A 91 -1.89 -18.07 -14.94
N PHE A 92 -2.08 -16.79 -15.24
CA PHE A 92 -3.31 -16.05 -15.01
C PHE A 92 -4.48 -16.66 -15.81
N GLY A 93 -5.70 -16.59 -15.28
CA GLY A 93 -6.92 -16.99 -15.97
C GLY A 93 -7.61 -18.20 -15.37
N TYR A 94 -8.58 -18.77 -16.12
CA TYR A 94 -9.41 -19.87 -15.63
C TYR A 94 -8.64 -21.18 -15.56
N ARG A 95 -8.62 -21.79 -14.37
CA ARG A 95 -7.98 -23.09 -14.11
C ARG A 95 -9.03 -24.21 -14.17
N LYS A 96 -9.10 -24.93 -15.26
CA LYS A 96 -10.05 -26.05 -15.48
C LYS A 96 -9.98 -27.11 -14.37
N THR A 97 -8.76 -27.48 -13.92
CA THR A 97 -8.53 -28.48 -12.86
C THR A 97 -9.13 -28.09 -11.51
N PHE A 98 -9.20 -26.80 -11.22
CA PHE A 98 -9.68 -26.29 -9.93
C PHE A 98 -11.05 -25.60 -10.02
N HIS A 99 -11.64 -25.51 -11.22
CA HIS A 99 -12.91 -24.82 -11.51
C HIS A 99 -12.98 -23.41 -10.93
N ARG A 100 -11.90 -22.62 -11.10
CA ARG A 100 -11.80 -21.26 -10.56
C ARG A 100 -10.82 -20.39 -11.35
N ASN A 101 -10.99 -19.08 -11.26
CA ASN A 101 -10.05 -18.12 -11.79
C ASN A 101 -8.78 -18.03 -10.93
N HIS A 102 -7.67 -17.77 -11.59
CA HIS A 102 -6.38 -17.46 -11.02
C HIS A 102 -6.04 -16.02 -11.37
N TYR A 103 -6.01 -15.16 -10.36
CA TYR A 103 -5.88 -13.72 -10.55
C TYR A 103 -4.43 -13.22 -10.55
N GLY A 104 -3.48 -14.13 -10.63
CA GLY A 104 -2.06 -13.83 -10.67
C GLY A 104 -1.28 -14.87 -11.47
N THR A 105 0.02 -14.76 -11.42
CA THR A 105 0.97 -15.73 -11.97
C THR A 105 1.72 -16.39 -10.82
N ASP A 106 1.79 -17.72 -10.80
CA ASP A 106 2.56 -18.46 -9.81
C ASP A 106 3.97 -18.70 -10.33
N ILE A 107 4.96 -18.21 -9.60
CA ILE A 107 6.38 -18.31 -9.93
C ILE A 107 7.03 -19.29 -8.97
N LYS A 108 7.78 -20.25 -9.48
CA LYS A 108 8.50 -21.23 -8.65
C LYS A 108 9.42 -20.50 -7.68
N CYS A 109 9.36 -20.87 -6.40
CA CYS A 109 10.35 -20.52 -5.42
C CYS A 109 10.51 -21.65 -4.39
N TYR A 110 11.53 -21.56 -3.56
CA TYR A 110 11.70 -22.44 -2.41
C TYR A 110 11.33 -21.71 -1.13
N VAL A 111 11.07 -22.48 -0.08
CA VAL A 111 10.81 -21.89 1.23
C VAL A 111 12.10 -21.21 1.72
N GLY A 112 12.00 -19.91 2.02
CA GLY A 112 13.14 -19.10 2.44
C GLY A 112 13.76 -18.23 1.34
N ASP A 113 13.43 -18.45 0.06
CA ASP A 113 13.88 -17.58 -1.02
C ASP A 113 13.42 -16.14 -0.80
N THR A 114 14.28 -15.18 -1.12
CA THR A 114 13.94 -13.76 -0.92
C THR A 114 12.90 -13.29 -1.93
N ILE A 115 11.81 -12.74 -1.43
CA ILE A 115 10.79 -12.05 -2.23
C ILE A 115 11.03 -10.55 -2.13
N ARG A 116 11.05 -9.86 -3.29
CA ARG A 116 11.40 -8.45 -3.44
C ARG A 116 10.22 -7.64 -4.00
N ALA A 117 10.20 -6.34 -3.68
CA ALA A 117 9.22 -5.41 -4.23
C ALA A 117 9.46 -5.19 -5.74
N ALA A 118 8.41 -5.33 -6.55
CA ALA A 118 8.50 -5.15 -8.01
C ALA A 118 8.73 -3.70 -8.44
N PHE A 119 8.22 -2.74 -7.68
CA PHE A 119 8.45 -1.30 -7.85
C PHE A 119 8.59 -0.64 -6.49
N SER A 120 9.13 0.57 -6.47
CA SER A 120 9.09 1.42 -5.28
C SER A 120 7.65 1.79 -4.93
N GLY A 121 7.33 1.81 -3.64
CA GLY A 121 5.98 2.11 -3.18
C GLY A 121 5.81 2.03 -1.67
N LYS A 122 4.56 2.07 -1.24
CA LYS A 122 4.19 1.98 0.17
C LYS A 122 3.43 0.68 0.45
N ILE A 123 3.84 -0.02 1.50
CA ILE A 123 3.19 -1.25 1.95
C ILE A 123 1.78 -0.92 2.43
N ARG A 124 0.77 -1.41 1.71
CA ARG A 124 -0.62 -1.14 2.04
C ARG A 124 -1.20 -2.18 2.99
N ILE A 125 -0.92 -3.46 2.74
CA ILE A 125 -1.43 -4.55 3.58
C ILE A 125 -0.29 -5.53 3.89
N VAL A 126 -0.22 -5.95 5.15
CA VAL A 126 0.59 -7.08 5.64
C VAL A 126 -0.36 -7.96 6.45
N ALA A 127 -0.75 -9.11 5.90
CA ALA A 127 -1.78 -9.93 6.53
C ALA A 127 -1.58 -11.44 6.32
N TYR A 128 -2.47 -12.22 6.95
CA TYR A 128 -2.52 -13.67 6.80
C TYR A 128 -3.96 -14.13 6.52
N GLU A 129 -4.14 -14.90 5.46
CA GLU A 129 -5.41 -15.50 5.06
C GLU A 129 -5.24 -17.01 4.84
N GLY A 130 -5.62 -17.80 5.83
CA GLY A 130 -5.34 -19.24 5.85
C GLY A 130 -6.00 -20.05 4.74
N LYS A 131 -7.14 -19.60 4.18
CA LYS A 131 -7.88 -20.27 3.09
C LYS A 131 -7.70 -19.60 1.72
N GLY A 132 -6.81 -18.60 1.62
CA GLY A 132 -6.51 -17.83 0.42
C GLY A 132 -5.01 -17.62 0.24
N TYR A 133 -4.57 -16.39 0.25
CA TYR A 133 -3.21 -15.95 -0.04
C TYR A 133 -2.14 -16.42 0.96
N GLY A 134 -2.50 -17.02 2.11
CA GLY A 134 -1.55 -17.32 3.18
C GLY A 134 -1.00 -16.03 3.78
N ARG A 135 0.30 -15.97 4.04
CA ARG A 135 0.98 -14.72 4.39
C ARG A 135 1.20 -13.94 3.10
N TYR A 136 0.70 -12.71 3.08
CA TYR A 136 0.78 -11.88 1.88
C TYR A 136 1.09 -10.42 2.22
N VAL A 137 1.62 -9.73 1.21
CA VAL A 137 1.90 -8.30 1.24
C VAL A 137 1.26 -7.67 0.01
N ILE A 138 0.64 -6.50 0.16
CA ILE A 138 0.20 -5.66 -0.96
C ILE A 138 0.96 -4.35 -0.90
N ILE A 139 1.53 -3.95 -2.04
CA ILE A 139 2.24 -2.69 -2.20
C ILE A 139 1.48 -1.83 -3.20
N ARG A 140 1.24 -0.56 -2.86
CA ARG A 140 0.78 0.45 -3.81
C ARG A 140 1.96 1.25 -4.31
N HIS A 141 2.03 1.41 -5.62
CA HIS A 141 3.11 2.07 -6.34
C HIS A 141 2.70 3.44 -6.86
N SER A 142 3.67 4.32 -7.09
CA SER A 142 3.42 5.68 -7.61
C SER A 142 2.87 5.69 -9.04
N ASN A 143 3.09 4.62 -9.81
CA ASN A 143 2.55 4.46 -11.17
C ASN A 143 1.08 4.02 -11.21
N GLY A 144 0.42 3.88 -10.06
CA GLY A 144 -0.97 3.46 -9.93
C GLY A 144 -1.19 1.95 -9.83
N LEU A 145 -0.18 1.12 -10.10
CA LEU A 145 -0.30 -0.31 -9.86
C LEU A 145 -0.31 -0.65 -8.37
N GLU A 146 -1.00 -1.74 -8.04
CA GLU A 146 -0.78 -2.49 -6.83
C GLU A 146 -0.27 -3.88 -7.18
N THR A 147 0.70 -4.36 -6.39
CA THR A 147 1.22 -5.72 -6.50
C THR A 147 0.94 -6.49 -5.23
N LEU A 148 0.53 -7.75 -5.38
CA LEU A 148 0.32 -8.69 -4.29
C LEU A 148 1.34 -9.83 -4.36
N TYR A 149 1.88 -10.18 -3.20
CA TYR A 149 2.86 -11.25 -3.02
C TYR A 149 2.31 -12.24 -1.99
N GLY A 150 1.88 -13.40 -2.45
CA GLY A 150 1.21 -14.42 -1.64
C GLY A 150 2.07 -15.61 -1.27
N HIS A 151 1.52 -16.48 -0.43
CA HIS A 151 2.06 -17.76 0.03
C HIS A 151 3.40 -17.70 0.76
N MET A 152 3.79 -16.52 1.25
CA MET A 152 5.05 -16.30 1.96
C MET A 152 5.17 -17.18 3.22
N SER A 153 6.39 -17.57 3.57
CA SER A 153 6.70 -18.17 4.87
C SER A 153 6.87 -17.10 5.96
N LYS A 154 7.39 -15.92 5.59
CA LYS A 154 7.61 -14.78 6.50
C LYS A 154 7.47 -13.46 5.75
N GLN A 155 6.85 -12.47 6.37
CA GLN A 155 6.83 -11.08 5.95
C GLN A 155 7.96 -10.33 6.68
N LEU A 156 8.74 -9.51 5.97
CA LEU A 156 9.87 -8.76 6.51
C LEU A 156 9.58 -7.28 6.67
N VAL A 157 8.45 -6.82 6.17
CA VAL A 157 8.01 -5.43 6.17
C VAL A 157 6.80 -5.21 7.05
N LYS A 158 6.52 -3.95 7.36
CA LYS A 158 5.35 -3.51 8.12
C LYS A 158 4.40 -2.70 7.23
N GLN A 159 3.13 -2.69 7.61
CA GLN A 159 2.14 -1.80 7.01
C GLN A 159 2.60 -0.34 7.11
N ASP A 160 2.29 0.43 6.09
CA ASP A 160 2.67 1.83 5.91
C ASP A 160 4.18 2.11 5.71
N GLN A 161 5.02 1.08 5.65
CA GLN A 161 6.45 1.20 5.34
C GLN A 161 6.65 1.55 3.86
N MET A 162 7.56 2.47 3.57
CA MET A 162 8.08 2.71 2.23
C MET A 162 9.12 1.66 1.87
N VAL A 163 9.07 1.18 0.63
CA VAL A 163 10.04 0.23 0.08
C VAL A 163 10.49 0.68 -1.31
N ARG A 164 11.71 0.34 -1.67
CA ARG A 164 12.27 0.56 -3.01
C ARG A 164 12.08 -0.70 -3.87
N ALA A 165 12.04 -0.50 -5.19
CA ALA A 165 12.13 -1.62 -6.13
C ALA A 165 13.34 -2.50 -5.79
N GLY A 166 13.17 -3.83 -5.76
CA GLY A 166 14.20 -4.79 -5.38
C GLY A 166 14.43 -4.94 -3.86
N GLU A 167 13.81 -4.14 -3.00
CA GLU A 167 13.95 -4.28 -1.54
C GLU A 167 13.30 -5.59 -1.06
N PRO A 168 13.96 -6.37 -0.17
CA PRO A 168 13.39 -7.58 0.41
C PRO A 168 12.13 -7.28 1.22
N ILE A 169 11.01 -7.91 0.88
CA ILE A 169 9.70 -7.72 1.55
C ILE A 169 9.21 -8.96 2.28
N GLY A 170 9.76 -10.13 1.95
CA GLY A 170 9.37 -11.38 2.58
C GLY A 170 10.20 -12.56 2.11
N LEU A 171 9.83 -13.73 2.60
CA LEU A 171 10.46 -15.01 2.23
C LEU A 171 9.44 -15.92 1.56
N GLY A 172 9.82 -16.58 0.51
CA GLY A 172 9.06 -17.60 -0.20
C GLY A 172 8.56 -18.69 0.74
N GLY A 173 7.41 -19.26 0.43
CA GLY A 173 6.79 -20.23 1.30
C GLY A 173 5.73 -21.08 0.63
N ASN A 174 4.91 -21.71 1.48
CA ASN A 174 3.80 -22.58 1.09
C ASN A 174 2.63 -22.41 2.06
N THR A 175 2.28 -21.16 2.40
CA THR A 175 1.19 -20.86 3.35
C THR A 175 -0.12 -20.57 2.64
N GLY A 176 -1.25 -20.71 3.35
CA GLY A 176 -2.57 -20.50 2.77
C GLY A 176 -3.02 -21.66 1.87
N ARG A 177 -3.77 -21.34 0.81
CA ARG A 177 -4.26 -22.32 -0.17
C ARG A 177 -3.22 -22.59 -1.25
N SER A 178 -2.16 -23.26 -0.91
CA SER A 178 -1.03 -23.60 -1.78
C SER A 178 -0.73 -25.10 -1.70
N THR A 179 -0.36 -25.70 -2.82
CA THR A 179 -0.02 -27.13 -2.94
C THR A 179 1.48 -27.39 -2.99
N GLY A 180 2.30 -26.35 -3.04
CA GLY A 180 3.75 -26.43 -3.11
C GLY A 180 4.38 -25.05 -3.01
N ALA A 181 5.67 -24.97 -2.71
CA ALA A 181 6.33 -23.67 -2.54
C ALA A 181 6.37 -22.90 -3.87
N HIS A 182 5.77 -21.72 -3.89
CA HIS A 182 5.77 -20.79 -5.01
C HIS A 182 5.44 -19.37 -4.50
N LEU A 183 5.76 -18.37 -5.29
CA LEU A 183 5.27 -17.00 -5.14
C LEU A 183 4.01 -16.86 -5.98
N HIS A 184 2.88 -16.55 -5.37
CA HIS A 184 1.69 -16.06 -6.07
C HIS A 184 1.84 -14.54 -6.23
N PHE A 185 1.94 -14.08 -7.49
CA PHE A 185 2.19 -12.69 -7.83
C PHE A 185 1.03 -12.11 -8.64
N GLU A 186 0.42 -11.03 -8.13
CA GLU A 186 -0.65 -10.33 -8.84
C GLU A 186 -0.27 -8.89 -9.15
N THR A 187 -0.82 -8.38 -10.24
CA THR A 187 -0.85 -6.97 -10.59
C THR A 187 -2.28 -6.47 -10.67
N ARG A 188 -2.53 -5.32 -10.08
CA ARG A 188 -3.87 -4.72 -10.01
C ARG A 188 -3.80 -3.24 -10.33
N PHE A 189 -4.86 -2.72 -10.94
CA PHE A 189 -5.08 -1.30 -11.15
C PHE A 189 -6.51 -0.96 -10.71
N LEU A 190 -6.66 -0.07 -9.72
CA LEU A 190 -7.94 0.32 -9.12
C LEU A 190 -8.83 -0.88 -8.74
N GLY A 191 -8.21 -1.95 -8.22
CA GLY A 191 -8.88 -3.18 -7.83
C GLY A 191 -9.11 -4.18 -8.96
N LYS A 192 -8.89 -3.80 -10.22
CA LYS A 192 -9.00 -4.70 -11.36
C LYS A 192 -7.70 -5.47 -11.55
N PHE A 193 -7.83 -6.77 -11.76
CA PHE A 193 -6.69 -7.65 -12.00
C PHE A 193 -6.17 -7.45 -13.42
N ILE A 194 -4.86 -7.34 -13.52
CA ILE A 194 -4.15 -7.34 -14.80
C ILE A 194 -3.28 -8.59 -14.81
N ASP A 195 -3.31 -9.34 -15.92
CA ASP A 195 -2.43 -10.48 -16.09
C ASP A 195 -0.94 -10.03 -16.02
N PRO A 196 -0.16 -10.50 -15.03
CA PRO A 196 1.23 -10.10 -14.88
C PRO A 196 2.09 -10.41 -16.12
N GLU A 197 1.75 -11.48 -16.86
CA GLU A 197 2.48 -11.88 -18.05
C GLU A 197 2.22 -10.96 -19.26
N LYS A 198 1.20 -10.12 -19.21
CA LYS A 198 1.02 -9.03 -20.19
C LYS A 198 2.02 -7.88 -19.96
N LEU A 199 2.45 -7.66 -18.72
CA LEU A 199 3.33 -6.56 -18.33
C LEU A 199 4.80 -6.98 -18.31
N PHE A 200 5.08 -8.19 -17.82
CA PHE A 200 6.43 -8.66 -17.51
C PHE A 200 6.79 -9.91 -18.32
N ASN A 201 8.06 -9.98 -18.70
CA ASN A 201 8.69 -11.17 -19.22
C ASN A 201 9.48 -11.84 -18.07
N PHE A 202 8.91 -12.88 -17.49
CA PHE A 202 9.52 -13.59 -16.36
C PHE A 202 10.79 -14.34 -16.75
N GLU A 203 10.91 -14.80 -18.00
CA GLU A 203 12.10 -15.47 -18.50
C GLU A 203 13.27 -14.51 -18.64
N MET A 204 13.02 -13.32 -19.21
CA MET A 204 14.02 -12.26 -19.35
C MET A 204 14.21 -11.45 -18.06
N GLN A 205 13.32 -11.59 -17.10
CA GLN A 205 13.27 -10.85 -15.83
C GLN A 205 13.15 -9.33 -16.04
N ASP A 206 12.37 -8.90 -17.02
CA ASP A 206 12.23 -7.50 -17.42
C ASP A 206 10.78 -7.19 -17.80
N VAL A 207 10.49 -5.92 -18.02
CA VAL A 207 9.21 -5.44 -18.56
C VAL A 207 9.11 -5.77 -20.05
N LYS A 208 7.89 -5.95 -20.54
CA LYS A 208 7.62 -6.15 -21.99
C LYS A 208 7.52 -4.85 -22.77
N GLY A 209 7.48 -3.70 -22.07
CA GLY A 209 7.42 -2.36 -22.65
C GLY A 209 7.63 -1.29 -21.60
N ASP A 210 7.91 -0.05 -22.01
CA ASP A 210 8.15 1.07 -21.08
C ASP A 210 6.90 1.46 -20.30
N CYS A 211 5.72 1.29 -20.92
CA CYS A 211 4.45 1.56 -20.30
C CYS A 211 3.34 0.66 -20.83
N TYR A 212 2.28 0.54 -20.03
CA TYR A 212 1.05 -0.15 -20.37
C TYR A 212 -0.11 0.84 -20.36
N ILE A 213 -0.81 0.96 -21.50
CA ILE A 213 -2.03 1.75 -21.59
C ILE A 213 -3.18 0.87 -21.16
N TYR A 214 -3.65 1.08 -19.92
CA TYR A 214 -4.84 0.43 -19.39
C TYR A 214 -6.10 1.04 -19.97
N ARG A 215 -7.12 0.23 -20.29
CA ARG A 215 -8.44 0.68 -20.73
C ARG A 215 -9.53 0.08 -19.86
N ALA A 216 -10.62 0.84 -19.63
CA ALA A 216 -11.72 0.44 -18.74
C ALA A 216 -12.42 -0.86 -19.15
N ASN A 217 -12.37 -1.22 -20.44
CA ASN A 217 -12.90 -2.49 -20.96
C ASN A 217 -12.00 -3.71 -20.63
N GLY A 218 -10.94 -3.53 -19.85
CA GLY A 218 -10.00 -4.60 -19.48
C GLY A 218 -8.96 -4.93 -20.55
N SER A 219 -9.03 -4.30 -21.74
CA SER A 219 -7.96 -4.38 -22.73
C SER A 219 -6.81 -3.46 -22.36
N GLY A 220 -5.63 -3.73 -22.90
CA GLY A 220 -4.50 -2.82 -22.70
C GLY A 220 -3.44 -3.07 -23.76
N VAL A 221 -2.61 -2.05 -23.96
CA VAL A 221 -1.58 -2.05 -25.01
C VAL A 221 -0.25 -1.65 -24.40
N LEU A 222 0.81 -2.40 -24.75
CA LEU A 222 2.18 -2.05 -24.40
C LEU A 222 2.75 -1.04 -25.39
N MET A 223 3.59 -0.14 -24.86
CA MET A 223 4.32 0.86 -25.65
C MET A 223 5.78 0.90 -25.24
N ASN A 224 6.68 1.06 -26.22
CA ASN A 224 8.07 1.41 -26.04
C ASN A 224 8.27 2.84 -26.54
N GLY A 225 8.69 3.74 -25.64
CA GLY A 225 8.79 5.16 -25.99
C GLY A 225 7.45 5.68 -26.51
N ASN A 226 7.43 6.13 -27.79
CA ASN A 226 6.22 6.59 -28.48
C ASN A 226 5.62 5.56 -29.44
N SER A 227 6.18 4.34 -29.52
CA SER A 227 5.72 3.30 -30.44
C SER A 227 4.76 2.34 -29.73
N VAL A 228 3.61 2.08 -30.36
CA VAL A 228 2.67 1.05 -29.87
C VAL A 228 3.23 -0.31 -30.24
N LEU A 229 3.46 -1.16 -29.24
CA LEU A 229 3.78 -2.58 -29.49
C LEU A 229 2.47 -3.29 -29.82
N ALA A 230 2.50 -4.14 -30.85
CA ALA A 230 1.32 -4.90 -31.26
C ALA A 230 0.68 -5.63 -30.06
N ALA A 231 -0.58 -5.32 -29.81
CA ALA A 231 -1.36 -5.94 -28.75
C ALA A 231 -1.61 -7.42 -29.13
N SER A 232 -1.21 -8.34 -28.28
CA SER A 232 -1.77 -9.69 -28.34
C SER A 232 -3.14 -9.69 -27.67
N GLU A 233 -4.11 -9.90 -28.48
CA GLU A 233 -5.53 -10.19 -28.38
C GLU A 233 -6.21 -10.39 -27.02
N THR A 234 -7.35 -9.71 -26.90
CA THR A 234 -8.63 -9.95 -26.21
C THR A 234 -8.67 -11.02 -25.10
N ALA A 235 -9.00 -10.54 -23.89
CA ALA A 235 -9.54 -11.42 -22.85
C ALA A 235 -10.92 -11.94 -23.30
N PRO A 236 -11.22 -13.23 -23.10
CA PRO A 236 -12.56 -13.77 -23.39
C PRO A 236 -13.61 -13.08 -22.49
N GLU A 237 -14.76 -12.72 -23.06
CA GLU A 237 -15.91 -12.12 -22.34
C GLU A 237 -16.40 -12.94 -21.14
N GLU A 238 -16.17 -14.25 -21.12
CA GLU A 238 -16.53 -15.15 -20.01
C GLU A 238 -15.83 -14.82 -18.68
N VAL A 239 -14.69 -14.11 -18.69
CA VAL A 239 -13.96 -13.74 -17.47
C VAL A 239 -14.65 -12.58 -16.72
N ALA A 240 -15.33 -11.70 -17.44
CA ALA A 240 -15.90 -10.47 -16.86
C ALA A 240 -17.15 -10.72 -15.98
N GLU A 241 -17.96 -11.75 -16.26
CA GLU A 241 -19.13 -12.07 -15.44
C GLU A 241 -18.78 -12.91 -14.18
N ALA A 242 -17.81 -13.80 -14.28
CA ALA A 242 -17.31 -14.55 -13.14
C ALA A 242 -16.61 -13.63 -12.12
N ASP A 243 -15.90 -12.61 -12.60
CA ASP A 243 -15.22 -11.61 -11.75
C ASP A 243 -16.19 -10.83 -10.87
N LYS A 244 -17.34 -10.42 -11.41
CA LYS A 244 -18.36 -9.67 -10.65
C LYS A 244 -18.95 -10.48 -9.49
N GLN A 245 -19.13 -11.79 -9.65
CA GLN A 245 -19.68 -12.63 -8.59
C GLN A 245 -18.66 -12.97 -7.50
N GLU A 246 -17.41 -13.22 -7.88
CA GLU A 246 -16.34 -13.52 -6.91
C GLU A 246 -15.84 -12.27 -6.19
N GLU A 247 -15.79 -11.11 -6.86
CA GLU A 247 -15.56 -9.81 -6.23
C GLU A 247 -16.62 -9.51 -5.15
N SER A 248 -17.90 -9.77 -5.43
CA SER A 248 -19.00 -9.57 -4.48
C SER A 248 -18.89 -10.51 -3.27
N ARG A 249 -18.50 -11.76 -3.46
CA ARG A 249 -18.29 -12.74 -2.37
C ARG A 249 -17.06 -12.38 -1.53
N ASN A 250 -15.96 -12.01 -2.16
CA ASN A 250 -14.74 -11.58 -1.48
C ASN A 250 -14.96 -10.28 -0.69
N PHE A 251 -15.70 -9.32 -1.24
CA PHE A 251 -16.08 -8.10 -0.55
C PHE A 251 -16.92 -8.38 0.70
N GLN A 252 -17.88 -9.30 0.60
CA GLN A 252 -18.73 -9.66 1.73
C GLN A 252 -17.95 -10.41 2.81
N GLN A 253 -17.05 -11.34 2.43
CA GLN A 253 -16.18 -12.04 3.38
C GLN A 253 -15.17 -11.11 4.05
N GLN A 254 -14.59 -10.15 3.32
CA GLN A 254 -13.69 -9.14 3.88
C GLN A 254 -14.43 -8.17 4.81
N LYS A 255 -15.66 -7.79 4.48
CA LYS A 255 -16.51 -6.96 5.35
C LYS A 255 -16.82 -7.68 6.68
N ILE A 256 -17.10 -8.98 6.62
CA ILE A 256 -17.33 -9.82 7.81
C ILE A 256 -16.03 -9.99 8.62
N ALA A 257 -14.89 -10.18 7.94
CA ALA A 257 -13.58 -10.28 8.59
C ALA A 257 -13.15 -8.94 9.22
N ALA A 258 -13.37 -7.82 8.54
CA ALA A 258 -13.09 -6.47 9.05
C ALA A 258 -14.00 -6.10 10.24
N GLN A 259 -15.26 -6.52 10.23
CA GLN A 259 -16.18 -6.34 11.35
C GLN A 259 -15.78 -7.20 12.56
N LYS A 260 -15.21 -8.39 12.34
CA LYS A 260 -14.66 -9.25 13.40
C LYS A 260 -13.31 -8.76 13.93
N ALA A 261 -12.53 -8.05 13.11
CA ALA A 261 -11.20 -7.54 13.46
C ALA A 261 -11.23 -6.18 14.20
N LYS A 262 -12.33 -5.43 14.15
CA LYS A 262 -12.48 -4.24 15.00
C LYS A 262 -12.67 -4.72 16.44
N PRO A 263 -11.76 -4.42 17.39
CA PRO A 263 -12.01 -4.65 18.79
C PRO A 263 -13.28 -3.86 19.14
N ARG A 264 -14.35 -4.54 19.53
CA ARG A 264 -15.54 -3.90 20.07
C ARG A 264 -15.15 -3.28 21.40
N THR A 265 -14.67 -2.06 21.35
CA THR A 265 -14.38 -1.29 22.55
C THR A 265 -15.71 -1.00 23.23
N SER A 266 -16.06 -1.84 24.19
CA SER A 266 -17.20 -1.61 25.06
C SER A 266 -16.77 -0.75 26.24
N ILE A 267 -17.70 -0.08 26.88
CA ILE A 267 -17.42 0.79 28.03
C ILE A 267 -18.08 0.21 29.29
N HIS A 268 -17.36 0.30 30.42
CA HIS A 268 -17.88 -0.03 31.74
C HIS A 268 -17.90 1.23 32.61
N LYS A 269 -19.05 1.56 33.20
CA LYS A 269 -19.17 2.62 34.20
C LYS A 269 -18.96 2.04 35.58
N VAL A 270 -17.90 2.46 36.26
CA VAL A 270 -17.51 1.96 37.58
C VAL A 270 -18.61 2.21 38.60
N LYS A 271 -18.97 1.20 39.34
CA LYS A 271 -19.96 1.23 40.42
C LYS A 271 -19.27 1.14 41.78
N ALA A 272 -19.99 1.45 42.85
CA ALA A 272 -19.50 1.25 44.22
C ALA A 272 -19.15 -0.21 44.46
N GLY A 273 -17.93 -0.50 44.96
CA GLY A 273 -17.42 -1.85 45.18
C GLY A 273 -16.67 -2.46 43.98
N ASP A 274 -16.64 -1.82 42.81
CA ASP A 274 -15.86 -2.31 41.67
C ASP A 274 -14.35 -2.14 41.93
N THR A 275 -13.60 -3.17 41.54
CA THR A 275 -12.14 -3.18 41.52
C THR A 275 -11.64 -3.48 40.10
N LEU A 276 -10.41 -3.09 39.77
CA LEU A 276 -9.80 -3.43 38.47
C LEU A 276 -9.84 -4.96 38.21
N SER A 277 -9.64 -5.77 39.26
CA SER A 277 -9.68 -7.23 39.17
C SER A 277 -11.08 -7.76 38.93
N SER A 278 -12.11 -7.20 39.59
CA SER A 278 -13.50 -7.65 39.36
C SER A 278 -14.00 -7.28 37.97
N ILE A 279 -13.64 -6.08 37.49
CA ILE A 279 -13.99 -5.62 36.13
C ILE A 279 -13.27 -6.45 35.07
N ALA A 280 -11.96 -6.70 35.23
CA ALA A 280 -11.18 -7.52 34.33
C ALA A 280 -11.76 -8.96 34.22
N LYS A 281 -12.09 -9.58 35.35
CA LYS A 281 -12.73 -10.90 35.39
C LYS A 281 -14.10 -10.90 34.70
N LYS A 282 -14.92 -9.88 34.94
CA LYS A 282 -16.26 -9.74 34.33
C LYS A 282 -16.20 -9.70 32.80
N TYR A 283 -15.20 -9.02 32.24
CA TYR A 283 -15.06 -8.85 30.78
C TYR A 283 -14.03 -9.79 30.15
N LYS A 284 -13.58 -10.81 30.91
CA LYS A 284 -12.62 -11.82 30.42
C LYS A 284 -11.33 -11.21 29.84
N THR A 285 -10.87 -10.12 30.44
CA THR A 285 -9.61 -9.44 30.09
C THR A 285 -8.63 -9.49 31.28
N SER A 286 -7.38 -9.11 31.08
CA SER A 286 -6.41 -8.99 32.17
C SER A 286 -6.42 -7.59 32.78
N VAL A 287 -6.09 -7.47 34.08
CA VAL A 287 -5.93 -6.17 34.76
C VAL A 287 -4.92 -5.29 34.01
N LYS A 288 -3.82 -5.90 33.56
CA LYS A 288 -2.76 -5.22 32.79
C LYS A 288 -3.28 -4.64 31.49
N GLU A 289 -4.10 -5.39 30.74
CA GLU A 289 -4.70 -4.95 29.48
C GLU A 289 -5.76 -3.85 29.71
N LEU A 290 -6.59 -4.01 30.75
CA LEU A 290 -7.57 -3.00 31.13
C LEU A 290 -6.89 -1.68 31.51
N CYS A 291 -5.79 -1.74 32.25
CA CYS A 291 -4.99 -0.58 32.61
C CYS A 291 -4.37 0.09 31.39
N ARG A 292 -3.81 -0.70 30.45
CA ARG A 292 -3.21 -0.21 29.20
C ARG A 292 -4.23 0.54 28.35
N GLN A 293 -5.43 -0.01 28.19
CA GLN A 293 -6.49 0.59 27.36
C GLN A 293 -7.02 1.91 27.95
N ASN A 294 -6.95 2.06 29.28
CA ASN A 294 -7.46 3.23 29.98
C ASN A 294 -6.37 4.20 30.44
N ARG A 295 -5.10 3.94 30.13
CA ARG A 295 -3.94 4.77 30.55
C ARG A 295 -3.88 4.98 32.07
N ILE A 296 -4.17 3.94 32.85
CA ILE A 296 -4.10 3.90 34.31
C ILE A 296 -3.13 2.80 34.75
N THR A 297 -2.73 2.83 36.02
CA THR A 297 -1.85 1.81 36.60
C THR A 297 -2.65 0.85 37.46
N GLU A 298 -2.09 -0.34 37.74
CA GLU A 298 -2.74 -1.34 38.61
C GLU A 298 -2.98 -0.85 40.05
N LYS A 299 -2.25 0.21 40.47
CA LYS A 299 -2.40 0.86 41.77
C LYS A 299 -3.39 2.04 41.75
N SER A 300 -3.98 2.34 40.59
CA SER A 300 -4.92 3.48 40.46
C SER A 300 -6.23 3.18 41.18
N THR A 301 -6.69 4.14 41.98
CA THR A 301 -8.00 4.08 42.66
C THR A 301 -9.09 4.43 41.64
N LEU A 302 -10.08 3.55 41.49
CA LEU A 302 -11.25 3.79 40.65
C LEU A 302 -12.24 4.72 41.34
N ARG A 303 -12.83 5.66 40.58
CA ARG A 303 -13.90 6.55 41.09
C ARG A 303 -15.25 6.02 40.61
N VAL A 304 -16.26 5.99 41.49
CA VAL A 304 -17.64 5.68 41.10
C VAL A 304 -18.07 6.64 39.98
N GLY A 305 -18.63 6.07 38.91
CA GLY A 305 -19.00 6.82 37.72
C GLY A 305 -17.91 6.95 36.65
N GLN A 306 -16.66 6.57 36.93
CA GLN A 306 -15.56 6.54 35.96
C GLN A 306 -15.88 5.59 34.81
N ILE A 307 -15.57 5.98 33.58
CA ILE A 307 -15.77 5.15 32.40
C ILE A 307 -14.47 4.45 32.05
N LEU A 308 -14.49 3.13 31.99
CA LEU A 308 -13.37 2.30 31.54
C LEU A 308 -13.71 1.63 30.21
N LYS A 309 -12.76 1.67 29.28
CA LYS A 309 -12.83 0.96 28.00
C LYS A 309 -12.33 -0.47 28.20
N HIS A 310 -13.02 -1.42 27.61
CA HIS A 310 -12.58 -2.82 27.55
C HIS A 310 -12.91 -3.42 26.18
N SER A 311 -12.12 -4.36 25.73
CA SER A 311 -12.29 -5.12 24.48
C SER A 311 -12.61 -6.59 24.79
#